data_680436bd9956e8e4ec8a1cd1d8631a31
#
_entry.id   680436bd9956e8e4ec8a1cd1d8631a31
#
_cell.length_a   1.000
_cell.length_b   1.000
_cell.length_c   1.000
_cell.angle_alpha   90.00
_cell.angle_beta   90.00
_cell.angle_gamma   90.00
#
_symmetry.space_group_name_H-M   'P 1'
#
loop_
_entity.id
_entity.type
_entity.pdbx_description
1 polymer ?
#
loop_
_entity_poly.entity_id
_entity_poly.type
_entity_poly.pdbx_seq_one_letter_code
_entity_poly.pdbx_strand_id
1 'polypeptide(L)'
;MPAVTTELRVQAGTQSVWATGVTPTVALRGVTGCKIKPDQNIDILSDMLLNFTGGDTPVVTRNGGGGSVDGWASYEDLAYWLDNFFGQATPGAGPGYSRAYAAPVTTLPTLRLLSLVHGEANVGAYRLIGGIGNTFTLKQEVGKELTFSQELIGSTIDATTLAGALSVRTVTPIVSGDVGTLFLDTWA
;
A
#
# COMPACT_ATOMS: atom_id res chain seq x y z
N MET A 1 -24.74 9.68 -24.94
CA MET A 1 -24.55 8.77 -23.82
C MET A 1 -23.51 9.42 -22.93
N PRO A 2 -23.78 9.65 -21.64
CA PRO A 2 -22.74 10.11 -20.75
C PRO A 2 -21.67 9.00 -20.68
N ALA A 3 -20.41 9.36 -20.94
CA ALA A 3 -19.30 8.46 -20.72
C ALA A 3 -19.31 8.08 -19.24
N VAL A 4 -19.52 6.81 -18.94
CA VAL A 4 -19.33 6.29 -17.58
C VAL A 4 -17.83 6.34 -17.34
N THR A 5 -17.38 7.42 -16.76
CA THR A 5 -15.99 7.51 -16.28
C THR A 5 -15.91 6.62 -15.05
N THR A 6 -15.36 5.44 -15.24
CA THR A 6 -15.04 4.50 -14.17
C THR A 6 -13.97 5.14 -13.31
N GLU A 7 -14.37 5.77 -12.22
CA GLU A 7 -13.42 6.38 -11.28
C GLU A 7 -12.84 5.32 -10.37
N LEU A 8 -11.75 4.71 -10.79
CA LEU A 8 -10.90 3.90 -9.92
C LEU A 8 -10.28 4.81 -8.86
N ARG A 9 -10.51 4.47 -7.61
CA ARG A 9 -9.97 5.22 -6.47
C ARG A 9 -9.16 4.31 -5.57
N VAL A 10 -8.09 4.88 -5.05
CA VAL A 10 -7.26 4.27 -4.02
C VAL A 10 -7.37 5.09 -2.75
N GLN A 11 -7.75 4.44 -1.68
CA GLN A 11 -7.95 5.06 -0.38
C GLN A 11 -7.13 4.31 0.67
N ALA A 12 -6.61 5.02 1.64
CA ALA A 12 -5.83 4.44 2.72
C ALA A 12 -6.33 4.87 4.10
N GLY A 13 -6.17 3.97 5.06
CA GLY A 13 -6.36 4.23 6.47
C GLY A 13 -5.19 3.66 7.27
N THR A 14 -4.72 4.40 8.27
CA THR A 14 -3.65 3.93 9.16
C THR A 14 -4.23 2.97 10.18
N GLN A 15 -3.61 1.80 10.34
CA GLN A 15 -3.96 0.82 11.35
C GLN A 15 -3.00 0.88 12.54
N SER A 16 -3.53 0.68 13.73
CA SER A 16 -2.75 0.51 14.96
C SER A 16 -2.64 -0.95 15.40
N VAL A 17 -3.54 -1.81 14.92
CA VAL A 17 -3.61 -3.22 15.29
C VAL A 17 -3.55 -4.08 14.03
N TRP A 18 -2.68 -5.10 14.04
CA TRP A 18 -2.58 -6.08 12.97
C TRP A 18 -3.92 -6.80 12.74
N ALA A 19 -4.22 -7.09 11.48
CA ALA A 19 -5.42 -7.80 11.05
C ALA A 19 -6.78 -7.13 11.38
N THR A 20 -6.78 -5.88 11.85
CA THR A 20 -8.01 -5.13 12.10
C THR A 20 -8.18 -4.05 11.05
N GLY A 21 -9.08 -4.27 10.09
CA GLY A 21 -9.35 -3.32 9.03
C GLY A 21 -9.95 -2.02 9.57
N VAL A 22 -9.45 -0.90 9.07
CA VAL A 22 -9.98 0.43 9.41
C VAL A 22 -10.63 1.09 8.20
N THR A 23 -11.57 1.96 8.46
CA THR A 23 -12.17 2.79 7.41
C THR A 23 -11.12 3.74 6.84
N PRO A 24 -11.00 3.87 5.51
CA PRO A 24 -10.09 4.81 4.90
C PRO A 24 -10.35 6.24 5.36
N THR A 25 -9.28 6.97 5.61
CA THR A 25 -9.32 8.39 6.01
C THR A 25 -8.75 9.32 4.96
N VAL A 26 -8.03 8.78 3.99
CA VAL A 26 -7.32 9.53 2.96
C VAL A 26 -7.59 8.92 1.59
N ALA A 27 -7.91 9.77 0.62
CA ALA A 27 -7.88 9.41 -0.80
C ALA A 27 -6.49 9.72 -1.35
N LEU A 28 -5.78 8.69 -1.81
CA LEU A 28 -4.44 8.84 -2.38
C LEU A 28 -4.53 9.33 -3.82
N ARG A 29 -3.63 10.24 -4.18
CA ARG A 29 -3.50 10.75 -5.53
C ARG A 29 -2.19 10.28 -6.16
N GLY A 30 -2.07 10.43 -7.46
CA GLY A 30 -0.86 10.01 -8.17
C GLY A 30 -0.72 8.50 -8.35
N VAL A 31 -1.62 7.70 -7.79
CA VAL A 31 -1.62 6.26 -8.02
C VAL A 31 -2.13 5.98 -9.43
N THR A 32 -1.28 5.39 -10.27
CA THR A 32 -1.59 5.01 -11.65
C THR A 32 -1.90 3.53 -11.80
N GLY A 33 -1.44 2.72 -10.86
CA GLY A 33 -1.70 1.29 -10.78
C GLY A 33 -1.88 0.84 -9.34
N CYS A 34 -2.90 0.02 -9.11
CA CYS A 34 -3.11 -0.64 -7.82
C CYS A 34 -3.66 -2.04 -8.07
N LYS A 35 -3.04 -3.04 -7.48
CA LYS A 35 -3.49 -4.43 -7.54
C LYS A 35 -3.54 -4.99 -6.14
N ILE A 36 -4.69 -5.54 -5.76
CA ILE A 36 -4.88 -6.26 -4.51
C ILE A 36 -5.25 -7.69 -4.88
N LYS A 37 -4.51 -8.67 -4.35
CA LYS A 37 -4.73 -10.08 -4.62
C LYS A 37 -4.68 -10.90 -3.33
N PRO A 38 -5.57 -11.88 -3.18
CA PRO A 38 -5.43 -12.87 -2.12
C PRO A 38 -4.16 -13.71 -2.35
N ASP A 39 -3.49 -14.01 -1.26
CA ASP A 39 -2.36 -14.95 -1.22
C ASP A 39 -2.81 -16.13 -0.36
N GLN A 40 -3.51 -17.06 -1.00
CA GLN A 40 -4.03 -18.26 -0.35
C GLN A 40 -3.34 -19.48 -0.93
N ASN A 41 -2.91 -20.37 -0.04
CA ASN A 41 -2.50 -21.69 -0.41
C ASN A 41 -3.53 -22.71 0.11
N ILE A 42 -4.03 -23.55 -0.80
CA ILE A 42 -5.01 -24.58 -0.50
C ILE A 42 -4.35 -25.92 -0.78
N ASP A 43 -4.13 -26.70 0.24
CA ASP A 43 -3.66 -28.06 0.11
C ASP A 43 -4.86 -29.02 0.13
N ILE A 44 -4.85 -29.97 -0.77
CA ILE A 44 -5.86 -31.02 -0.82
C ILE A 44 -5.27 -32.23 -0.10
N LEU A 45 -5.82 -32.54 1.07
CA LEU A 45 -5.45 -33.74 1.80
C LEU A 45 -6.24 -34.92 1.23
N SER A 46 -5.54 -35.79 0.52
CA SER A 46 -6.11 -37.06 0.07
C SER A 46 -5.97 -38.06 1.20
N ASP A 47 -7.07 -38.41 1.82
CA ASP A 47 -7.12 -39.51 2.77
C ASP A 47 -7.11 -40.85 2.01
N MET A 48 -6.11 -41.70 2.28
CA MET A 48 -6.16 -43.11 1.93
C MET A 48 -7.16 -43.86 2.81
N LEU A 49 -8.40 -43.45 2.78
CA LEU A 49 -9.49 -44.25 3.31
C LEU A 49 -9.78 -45.37 2.30
N LEU A 50 -9.81 -46.60 2.77
CA LEU A 50 -10.16 -47.81 2.01
C LEU A 50 -11.58 -47.77 1.38
N ASN A 51 -12.14 -46.61 1.18
CA ASN A 51 -13.42 -46.38 0.53
C ASN A 51 -13.17 -45.77 -0.87
N PHE A 52 -13.83 -46.34 -1.86
CA PHE A 52 -13.81 -45.89 -3.26
C PHE A 52 -14.35 -44.47 -3.50
N THR A 53 -14.79 -43.78 -2.50
CA THR A 53 -15.11 -42.34 -2.52
C THR A 53 -13.95 -41.59 -1.84
N GLY A 54 -12.97 -41.18 -2.61
CA GLY A 54 -11.91 -40.30 -2.12
C GLY A 54 -12.52 -39.01 -1.62
N GLY A 55 -12.51 -38.81 -0.32
CA GLY A 55 -12.90 -37.55 0.30
C GLY A 55 -11.66 -36.62 0.30
N ASP A 56 -11.44 -35.90 -0.80
CA ASP A 56 -10.44 -34.86 -0.80
C ASP A 56 -10.93 -33.68 0.06
N THR A 57 -10.27 -33.43 1.16
CA THR A 57 -10.61 -32.32 2.04
C THR A 57 -9.68 -31.15 1.74
N PRO A 58 -10.18 -30.05 1.16
CA PRO A 58 -9.37 -28.86 0.96
C PRO A 58 -9.08 -28.18 2.30
N VAL A 59 -7.82 -27.95 2.59
CA VAL A 59 -7.37 -27.23 3.78
C VAL A 59 -6.65 -25.98 3.36
N VAL A 60 -7.09 -24.83 3.87
CA VAL A 60 -6.39 -23.56 3.66
C VAL A 60 -5.20 -23.53 4.60
N THR A 61 -4.00 -23.73 4.07
CA THR A 61 -2.75 -23.75 4.84
C THR A 61 -2.14 -22.36 5.00
N ARG A 62 -2.47 -21.44 4.11
CA ARG A 62 -2.06 -20.06 4.19
C ARG A 62 -3.20 -19.16 3.73
N ASN A 63 -3.52 -18.16 4.55
CA ASN A 63 -4.46 -17.12 4.21
C ASN A 63 -3.78 -15.77 4.42
N GLY A 64 -3.55 -15.05 3.35
CA GLY A 64 -2.91 -13.75 3.36
C GLY A 64 -3.42 -12.87 2.23
N GLY A 65 -2.93 -11.66 2.18
CA GLY A 65 -3.18 -10.73 1.12
C GLY A 65 -1.89 -10.04 0.69
N GLY A 66 -1.84 -9.65 -0.54
CA GLY A 66 -0.75 -8.86 -1.06
C GLY A 66 -1.23 -7.90 -2.13
N GLY A 67 -0.36 -7.02 -2.53
CA GLY A 67 -0.67 -6.07 -3.58
C GLY A 67 0.53 -5.28 -4.05
N SER A 68 0.33 -4.53 -5.11
CA SER A 68 1.28 -3.55 -5.59
C SER A 68 0.59 -2.22 -5.84
N VAL A 69 1.31 -1.15 -5.59
CA VAL A 69 0.88 0.21 -5.88
C VAL A 69 1.98 0.92 -6.64
N ASP A 70 1.62 1.50 -7.77
CA ASP A 70 2.52 2.23 -8.64
C ASP A 70 1.94 3.62 -8.91
N GLY A 71 2.82 4.60 -9.06
CA GLY A 71 2.36 5.95 -9.37
C GLY A 71 3.48 6.99 -9.43
N TRP A 72 3.06 8.25 -9.57
CA TRP A 72 3.96 9.37 -9.41
C TRP A 72 3.96 9.87 -7.95
N ALA A 73 5.14 10.20 -7.47
CA ALA A 73 5.32 10.63 -6.09
C ALA A 73 4.93 12.09 -5.91
N SER A 74 4.21 12.37 -4.83
CA SER A 74 3.95 13.72 -4.35
C SER A 74 4.57 13.93 -2.97
N TYR A 75 4.86 15.17 -2.61
CA TYR A 75 5.40 15.48 -1.29
C TYR A 75 4.47 15.06 -0.16
N GLU A 76 3.17 15.15 -0.38
CA GLU A 76 2.15 14.88 0.62
C GLU A 76 1.90 13.39 0.82
N ASP A 77 1.92 12.61 -0.27
CA ASP A 77 1.55 11.18 -0.20
C ASP A 77 2.76 10.27 -0.05
N LEU A 78 3.95 10.71 -0.49
CA LEU A 78 5.19 9.93 -0.36
C LEU A 78 5.47 9.52 1.09
N ALA A 79 5.14 10.39 2.05
CA ALA A 79 5.32 10.10 3.46
C ALA A 79 4.51 8.87 3.95
N TYR A 80 3.33 8.60 3.37
CA TYR A 80 2.55 7.41 3.72
C TYR A 80 3.29 6.13 3.32
N TRP A 81 3.88 6.12 2.14
CA TRP A 81 4.59 4.98 1.59
C TRP A 81 5.92 4.75 2.32
N LEU A 82 6.65 5.82 2.62
CA LEU A 82 7.90 5.73 3.38
C LEU A 82 7.67 5.33 4.84
N ASP A 83 6.65 5.87 5.51
CA ASP A 83 6.27 5.48 6.87
C ASP A 83 5.86 3.98 6.94
N ASN A 84 5.24 3.47 5.88
CA ASN A 84 4.85 2.08 5.79
C ASN A 84 6.03 1.12 5.55
N PHE A 85 7.07 1.60 4.87
CA PHE A 85 8.24 0.78 4.52
C PHE A 85 9.37 0.89 5.55
N PHE A 86 9.74 2.09 5.97
CA PHE A 86 10.85 2.32 6.91
C PHE A 86 10.42 2.44 8.36
N GLY A 87 9.14 2.65 8.63
CA GLY A 87 8.61 3.00 9.92
C GLY A 87 8.25 4.48 10.04
N GLN A 88 7.37 4.77 10.98
CA GLN A 88 6.83 6.11 11.14
C GLN A 88 7.91 7.12 11.57
N ALA A 89 8.20 8.08 10.70
CA ALA A 89 9.08 9.19 11.03
C ALA A 89 8.31 10.31 11.77
N THR A 90 8.93 10.87 12.80
CA THR A 90 8.39 12.07 13.47
C THR A 90 8.63 13.27 12.56
N PRO A 91 7.58 14.04 12.21
CA PRO A 91 7.77 15.28 11.46
C PRO A 91 8.62 16.27 12.26
N GLY A 92 9.60 16.89 11.62
CA GLY A 92 10.35 18.00 12.20
C GLY A 92 9.44 19.20 12.49
N ALA A 93 9.80 20.00 13.48
CA ALA A 93 9.12 21.26 13.77
C ALA A 93 9.64 22.35 12.80
N GLY A 94 8.71 23.08 12.18
CA GLY A 94 9.07 24.26 11.37
C GLY A 94 8.51 24.25 9.95
N PRO A 95 8.68 25.36 9.23
CA PRO A 95 8.28 25.42 7.83
C PRO A 95 9.13 24.44 7.02
N GLY A 96 8.46 23.48 6.37
CA GLY A 96 9.13 22.47 5.56
C GLY A 96 9.01 21.04 6.07
N TYR A 97 8.52 20.80 7.28
CA TYR A 97 8.19 19.47 7.82
C TYR A 97 9.13 18.34 7.35
N SER A 98 10.42 18.49 7.60
CA SER A 98 11.39 17.45 7.26
C SER A 98 11.10 16.14 7.97
N ARG A 99 11.22 15.03 7.25
CA ARG A 99 11.13 13.68 7.81
C ARG A 99 12.43 12.96 7.53
N ALA A 100 13.01 12.38 8.56
CA ALA A 100 14.21 11.57 8.42
C ALA A 100 13.84 10.09 8.50
N TYR A 101 14.27 9.33 7.51
CA TYR A 101 14.10 7.88 7.46
C TYR A 101 15.48 7.24 7.51
N ALA A 102 15.69 6.37 8.47
CA ALA A 102 16.93 5.63 8.63
C ALA A 102 16.63 4.14 8.75
N ALA A 103 17.50 3.31 8.19
CA ALA A 103 17.42 1.89 8.42
C ALA A 103 17.72 1.60 9.91
N PRO A 104 16.84 0.90 10.63
CA PRO A 104 17.06 0.60 12.05
C PRO A 104 18.21 -0.39 12.19
N VAL A 105 19.18 -0.04 13.03
CA VAL A 105 20.37 -0.89 13.28
C VAL A 105 20.20 -1.71 14.56
N THR A 106 19.47 -1.21 15.55
CA THR A 106 19.40 -1.80 16.89
C THR A 106 17.98 -2.10 17.38
N THR A 107 16.97 -1.42 16.88
CA THR A 107 15.56 -1.56 17.29
C THR A 107 14.67 -1.70 16.09
N LEU A 108 13.68 -2.60 16.16
CA LEU A 108 12.68 -2.70 15.11
C LEU A 108 11.85 -1.40 15.07
N PRO A 109 11.66 -0.81 13.90
CA PRO A 109 10.85 0.39 13.77
C PRO A 109 9.36 0.08 14.03
N THR A 110 8.63 1.04 14.52
CA THR A 110 7.17 0.95 14.54
C THR A 110 6.65 1.17 13.12
N LEU A 111 6.29 0.07 12.46
CA LEU A 111 5.73 0.14 11.10
C LEU A 111 4.33 0.75 11.13
N ARG A 112 4.06 1.56 10.14
CA ARG A 112 2.74 2.09 9.90
C ARG A 112 1.94 1.10 9.05
N LEU A 113 1.07 0.33 9.69
CA LEU A 113 0.18 -0.58 8.99
C LEU A 113 -0.86 0.20 8.19
N LEU A 114 -1.18 -0.25 6.99
CA LEU A 114 -2.19 0.36 6.14
C LEU A 114 -3.36 -0.59 5.88
N SER A 115 -4.57 -0.04 5.95
CA SER A 115 -5.72 -0.56 5.23
C SER A 115 -5.77 0.13 3.87
N LEU A 116 -5.48 -0.59 2.82
CA LEU A 116 -5.52 -0.06 1.45
C LEU A 116 -6.79 -0.53 0.77
N VAL A 117 -7.60 0.41 0.30
CA VAL A 117 -8.85 0.12 -0.42
C VAL A 117 -8.70 0.54 -1.87
N HIS A 118 -9.01 -0.36 -2.77
CA HIS A 118 -9.00 -0.13 -4.21
C HIS A 118 -10.30 -0.62 -4.84
N GLY A 119 -10.93 0.20 -5.65
CA GLY A 119 -12.16 -0.17 -6.32
C GLY A 119 -12.85 0.99 -7.02
N GLU A 120 -14.07 0.73 -7.42
CA GLU A 120 -14.95 1.67 -8.10
C GLU A 120 -16.11 2.07 -7.20
N ALA A 121 -16.52 3.33 -7.29
CA ALA A 121 -17.55 3.90 -6.44
C ALA A 121 -18.91 3.16 -6.53
N ASN A 122 -19.25 2.60 -7.70
CA ASN A 122 -20.56 1.99 -7.96
C ASN A 122 -20.53 0.47 -8.13
N VAL A 123 -19.35 -0.16 -8.12
CA VAL A 123 -19.20 -1.60 -8.38
C VAL A 123 -18.77 -2.36 -7.13
N GLY A 124 -17.93 -1.76 -6.33
CA GLY A 124 -17.38 -2.35 -5.13
C GLY A 124 -15.87 -2.17 -5.05
N ALA A 125 -15.34 -2.47 -3.90
CA ALA A 125 -13.92 -2.32 -3.62
C ALA A 125 -13.39 -3.51 -2.81
N TYR A 126 -12.09 -3.74 -2.90
CA TYR A 126 -11.35 -4.68 -2.06
C TYR A 126 -10.45 -3.91 -1.12
N ARG A 127 -10.36 -4.40 0.11
CA ARG A 127 -9.49 -3.83 1.13
C ARG A 127 -8.42 -4.84 1.52
N LEU A 128 -7.15 -4.42 1.37
CA LEU A 128 -6.02 -5.12 1.97
C LEU A 128 -5.88 -4.65 3.42
N ILE A 129 -5.92 -5.58 4.35
CA ILE A 129 -5.81 -5.33 5.80
C ILE A 129 -4.40 -5.65 6.26
N GLY A 130 -3.83 -4.78 7.09
CA GLY A 130 -2.49 -4.96 7.64
C GLY A 130 -1.38 -4.84 6.60
N GLY A 131 -1.57 -4.00 5.59
CA GLY A 131 -0.57 -3.80 4.54
C GLY A 131 0.73 -3.24 5.07
N ILE A 132 1.84 -3.94 4.82
CA ILE A 132 3.21 -3.54 5.13
C ILE A 132 4.01 -3.53 3.83
N GLY A 133 4.85 -2.53 3.63
CA GLY A 133 5.76 -2.46 2.50
C GLY A 133 6.80 -3.56 2.53
N ASN A 134 6.88 -4.34 1.46
CA ASN A 134 7.89 -5.38 1.26
C ASN A 134 9.04 -4.89 0.40
N THR A 135 8.70 -4.21 -0.69
CA THR A 135 9.65 -3.63 -1.63
C THR A 135 9.22 -2.21 -1.93
N PHE A 136 10.17 -1.29 -1.97
CA PHE A 136 9.91 0.10 -2.34
C PHE A 136 10.96 0.56 -3.35
N THR A 137 10.50 1.07 -4.48
CA THR A 137 11.36 1.55 -5.56
C THR A 137 10.98 2.97 -5.92
N LEU A 138 11.96 3.84 -6.01
CA LEU A 138 11.83 5.18 -6.57
C LEU A 138 12.61 5.26 -7.87
N LYS A 139 12.00 5.83 -8.89
CA LYS A 139 12.65 6.06 -10.19
C LYS A 139 12.47 7.52 -10.58
N GLN A 140 13.56 8.14 -10.99
CA GLN A 140 13.56 9.49 -11.48
C GLN A 140 14.35 9.57 -12.78
N GLU A 141 13.73 10.16 -13.79
CA GLU A 141 14.38 10.48 -15.06
C GLU A 141 14.46 12.00 -15.19
N VAL A 142 15.50 12.50 -15.83
CA VAL A 142 15.67 13.95 -16.04
C VAL A 142 14.51 14.51 -16.84
N GLY A 143 13.87 15.55 -16.31
CA GLY A 143 12.73 16.22 -16.94
C GLY A 143 11.39 15.51 -16.79
N LYS A 144 11.31 14.45 -15.96
CA LYS A 144 10.06 13.74 -15.66
C LYS A 144 9.73 13.77 -14.18
N GLU A 145 8.50 13.44 -13.86
CA GLU A 145 8.06 13.25 -12.48
C GLU A 145 8.77 12.06 -11.82
N LEU A 146 8.97 12.16 -10.53
CA LEU A 146 9.41 11.05 -9.69
C LEU A 146 8.31 10.00 -9.61
N THR A 147 8.61 8.76 -9.97
CA THR A 147 7.69 7.63 -9.86
C THR A 147 8.07 6.71 -8.72
N PHE A 148 7.09 6.08 -8.13
CA PHE A 148 7.29 5.06 -7.11
C PHE A 148 6.57 3.77 -7.46
N SER A 149 7.08 2.67 -6.95
CA SER A 149 6.44 1.37 -6.95
C SER A 149 6.66 0.73 -5.58
N GLN A 150 5.58 0.23 -4.98
CA GLN A 150 5.63 -0.46 -3.69
C GLN A 150 4.86 -1.77 -3.76
N GLU A 151 5.51 -2.85 -3.32
CA GLU A 151 4.84 -4.11 -3.04
C GLU A 151 4.44 -4.17 -1.58
N LEU A 152 3.27 -4.73 -1.33
CA LEU A 152 2.65 -4.83 -0.01
C LEU A 152 2.35 -6.29 0.33
N ILE A 153 2.60 -6.65 1.59
CA ILE A 153 2.15 -7.88 2.20
C ILE A 153 1.12 -7.51 3.26
N GLY A 154 0.02 -8.23 3.32
CA GLY A 154 -1.04 -7.99 4.30
C GLY A 154 -1.58 -9.27 4.93
N SER A 155 -2.41 -9.11 5.95
CA SER A 155 -2.98 -10.23 6.68
C SER A 155 -4.12 -10.92 5.93
N THR A 156 -4.99 -10.15 5.31
CA THR A 156 -6.16 -10.65 4.59
C THR A 156 -6.73 -9.59 3.66
N ILE A 157 -7.65 -10.03 2.81
CA ILE A 157 -8.42 -9.15 1.92
C ILE A 157 -9.90 -9.36 2.21
N ASP A 158 -10.64 -8.28 2.31
CA ASP A 158 -12.10 -8.29 2.39
C ASP A 158 -12.74 -7.45 1.28
N ALA A 159 -13.99 -7.78 0.97
CA ALA A 159 -14.83 -6.95 0.13
C ALA A 159 -15.35 -5.77 0.96
N THR A 160 -15.33 -4.58 0.39
CA THR A 160 -15.74 -3.35 1.05
C THR A 160 -16.36 -2.38 0.05
N THR A 161 -16.68 -1.20 0.51
CA THR A 161 -17.07 -0.07 -0.33
C THR A 161 -16.09 1.07 -0.15
N LEU A 162 -15.95 1.90 -1.17
CA LEU A 162 -15.19 3.13 -1.04
C LEU A 162 -15.85 4.06 -0.02
N ALA A 163 -15.03 4.65 0.85
CA ALA A 163 -15.52 5.70 1.74
C ALA A 163 -15.98 6.89 0.89
N GLY A 164 -17.19 7.37 1.12
CA GLY A 164 -17.84 8.41 0.31
C GLY A 164 -17.05 9.71 0.31
N ALA A 165 -17.34 10.68 1.04
CA ALA A 165 -16.84 12.05 1.01
C ALA A 165 -15.40 12.26 1.52
N LEU A 166 -14.43 11.43 1.12
CA LEU A 166 -13.03 11.75 1.42
C LEU A 166 -12.60 12.96 0.58
N SER A 167 -12.16 14.01 1.26
CA SER A 167 -11.63 15.18 0.59
C SER A 167 -10.38 14.81 -0.20
N VAL A 168 -10.43 15.11 -1.49
CA VAL A 168 -9.28 14.95 -2.37
C VAL A 168 -8.29 16.07 -2.04
N ARG A 169 -7.13 15.72 -1.51
CA ARG A 169 -6.08 16.69 -1.20
C ARG A 169 -5.47 17.25 -2.49
N THR A 170 -5.07 18.52 -2.42
CA THR A 170 -4.16 19.07 -3.43
C THR A 170 -2.80 18.47 -3.17
N VAL A 171 -2.19 17.86 -4.18
CA VAL A 171 -0.87 17.24 -4.10
C VAL A 171 0.05 17.84 -5.14
N THR A 172 1.32 17.99 -4.78
CA THR A 172 2.36 18.56 -5.64
C THR A 172 3.26 17.44 -6.14
N PRO A 173 3.28 17.14 -7.44
CA PRO A 173 4.19 16.16 -8.00
C PRO A 173 5.65 16.57 -7.78
N ILE A 174 6.50 15.59 -7.51
CA ILE A 174 7.94 15.79 -7.43
C ILE A 174 8.52 15.65 -8.85
N VAL A 175 9.02 16.73 -9.40
CA VAL A 175 9.57 16.78 -10.76
C VAL A 175 11.08 16.93 -10.72
N SER A 176 11.78 16.19 -11.57
CA SER A 176 13.22 16.29 -11.73
C SER A 176 13.59 17.60 -12.43
N GLY A 177 14.52 18.33 -11.85
CA GLY A 177 15.13 19.52 -12.45
C GLY A 177 14.98 20.80 -11.62
N ASP A 178 13.89 20.94 -10.86
CA ASP A 178 13.70 22.13 -10.02
C ASP A 178 14.07 21.92 -8.55
N VAL A 179 14.09 20.68 -8.04
CA VAL A 179 14.16 20.43 -6.59
C VAL A 179 15.05 19.25 -6.19
N GLY A 180 15.63 18.55 -7.11
CA GLY A 180 16.37 17.33 -6.80
C GLY A 180 17.88 17.52 -6.71
N THR A 181 18.40 17.96 -5.58
CA THR A 181 19.82 17.76 -5.28
C THR A 181 19.96 16.47 -4.49
N LEU A 182 20.53 15.44 -5.09
CA LEU A 182 20.90 14.22 -4.39
C LEU A 182 22.19 14.46 -3.62
N PHE A 183 22.12 14.48 -2.30
CA PHE A 183 23.30 14.48 -1.45
C PHE A 183 23.69 13.03 -1.17
N LEU A 184 24.84 12.63 -1.69
CA LEU A 184 25.52 11.40 -1.28
C LEU A 184 26.51 11.79 -0.19
N ASP A 185 26.21 11.40 1.04
CA ASP A 185 27.15 11.55 2.13
C ASP A 185 28.18 10.42 2.07
N THR A 186 29.46 10.78 2.21
CA THR A 186 30.52 9.79 2.34
C THR A 186 30.56 9.30 3.78
N TRP A 187 30.33 8.03 3.96
CA TRP A 187 30.56 7.37 5.25
C TRP A 187 32.01 7.58 5.67
N ALA A 188 32.19 8.30 6.76
CA ALA A 188 33.46 8.43 7.43
C ALA A 188 33.60 7.35 8.50
#